data_50f625ce9fa1c864c463c51959bdf67b
#
_entry.id   50f625ce9fa1c864c463c51959bdf67b
#
_cell.length_a   1.000
_cell.length_b   1.000
_cell.length_c   1.000
_cell.angle_alpha   90.00
_cell.angle_beta   90.00
_cell.angle_gamma   90.00
#
_symmetry.space_group_name_H-M   'P 1'
#
loop_
_entity.id
_entity.type
_entity.pdbx_description
1 polymer ?
#
loop_
_entity_poly.entity_id
_entity_poly.type
_entity_poly.pdbx_seq_one_letter_code
_entity_poly.pdbx_strand_id
1 'polypeptide(L)'
;DYNTSGTFIVFDGKNYASNDFQRAKQTFSPASTFKIFNALIALDNGVIKDTKEIFYHYKGEKVFLPSWKQDASLSSAIKRSQVPAFKELARKIGLKTMQESLNKLSYGNAKISKIDTFWLDNSLQISAKNQADLLFKLSQNSLPFSNKSQEEVKK
;
A
#
# COMPACT_ATOMS: atom_id res chain seq x y z
N ASP A 1 19.54 3.10 19.20
CA ASP A 1 20.50 2.27 18.56
C ASP A 1 20.25 0.80 18.88
N TYR A 2 19.64 0.09 17.95
CA TYR A 2 19.13 -1.26 18.20
C TYR A 2 19.99 -2.33 17.54
N ASN A 3 21.26 -2.01 17.26
CA ASN A 3 22.21 -2.95 16.66
C ASN A 3 21.67 -3.61 15.38
N THR A 4 20.99 -2.84 14.58
CA THR A 4 20.39 -3.28 13.31
C THR A 4 20.69 -2.26 12.22
N SER A 5 20.62 -2.69 10.98
CA SER A 5 20.80 -1.80 9.83
C SER A 5 19.45 -1.38 9.26
N GLY A 6 19.39 -0.17 8.77
CA GLY A 6 18.19 0.37 8.17
C GLY A 6 18.48 1.69 7.49
N THR A 7 17.45 2.24 6.84
CA THR A 7 17.56 3.55 6.22
C THR A 7 16.27 4.32 6.42
N PHE A 8 16.40 5.63 6.43
CA PHE A 8 15.26 6.55 6.32
C PHE A 8 15.53 7.55 5.21
N ILE A 9 14.47 8.16 4.70
CA ILE A 9 14.56 9.25 3.76
C ILE A 9 13.40 10.21 4.02
N VAL A 10 13.70 11.51 3.94
CA VAL A 10 12.72 12.59 4.10
C VAL A 10 12.74 13.44 2.84
N PHE A 11 11.58 13.79 2.34
CA PHE A 11 11.43 14.65 1.16
C PHE A 11 10.40 15.73 1.45
N ASP A 12 10.80 16.99 1.30
CA ASP A 12 9.96 18.17 1.55
C ASP A 12 9.38 18.79 0.26
N GLY A 13 9.56 18.11 -0.87
CA GLY A 13 9.17 18.61 -2.18
C GLY A 13 10.30 19.20 -2.99
N LYS A 14 11.44 19.49 -2.35
CA LYS A 14 12.64 20.05 -3.01
C LYS A 14 13.90 19.28 -2.64
N ASN A 15 14.06 18.95 -1.37
CA ASN A 15 15.29 18.38 -0.85
C ASN A 15 15.02 17.04 -0.16
N TYR A 16 15.99 16.14 -0.28
CA TYR A 16 15.99 14.86 0.41
C TYR A 16 16.98 14.89 1.57
N ALA A 17 16.64 14.22 2.67
CA ALA A 17 17.56 13.94 3.76
C ALA A 17 17.49 12.43 4.06
N SER A 18 18.66 11.81 4.22
CA SER A 18 18.74 10.38 4.50
C SER A 18 20.00 10.05 5.27
N ASN A 19 19.95 9.01 6.09
CA ASN A 19 21.15 8.46 6.73
C ASN A 19 22.01 7.67 5.74
N ASP A 20 21.45 7.21 4.63
CA ASP A 20 22.16 6.40 3.63
C ASP A 20 21.42 6.49 2.29
N PHE A 21 21.87 7.39 1.43
CA PHE A 21 21.25 7.63 0.12
C PHE A 21 21.35 6.41 -0.81
N GLN A 22 22.42 5.63 -0.73
CA GLN A 22 22.54 4.43 -1.53
C GLN A 22 21.49 3.40 -1.14
N ARG A 23 21.33 3.16 0.17
CA ARG A 23 20.32 2.23 0.67
C ARG A 23 18.91 2.74 0.39
N ALA A 24 18.69 4.06 0.42
CA ALA A 24 17.40 4.65 0.09
C ALA A 24 16.97 4.39 -1.35
N LYS A 25 17.91 4.09 -2.24
CA LYS A 25 17.65 3.75 -3.65
C LYS A 25 17.57 2.24 -3.89
N GLN A 26 17.97 1.41 -2.92
CA GLN A 26 17.82 -0.04 -3.03
C GLN A 26 16.35 -0.43 -2.90
N THR A 27 15.96 -1.48 -3.60
CA THR A 27 14.57 -1.92 -3.61
C THR A 27 14.35 -3.08 -2.64
N PHE A 28 13.19 -3.07 -2.03
CA PHE A 28 12.75 -4.08 -1.06
C PHE A 28 11.27 -4.37 -1.27
N SER A 29 10.80 -5.49 -0.74
CA SER A 29 9.37 -5.77 -0.70
C SER A 29 8.67 -4.68 0.14
N PRO A 30 7.59 -4.07 -0.37
CA PRO A 30 6.90 -3.01 0.36
C PRO A 30 6.18 -3.49 1.61
N ALA A 31 5.75 -4.76 1.62
CA ALA A 31 5.03 -5.35 2.75
C ALA A 31 3.90 -4.44 3.24
N SER A 32 3.83 -4.13 4.54
CA SER A 32 2.74 -3.32 5.11
C SER A 32 2.62 -1.91 4.55
N THR A 33 3.69 -1.36 3.97
CA THR A 33 3.62 -0.02 3.37
C THR A 33 2.75 0.03 2.12
N PHE A 34 2.48 -1.12 1.50
CA PHE A 34 1.61 -1.19 0.33
C PHE A 34 0.13 -0.97 0.67
N LYS A 35 -0.26 -1.08 1.92
CA LYS A 35 -1.66 -0.92 2.34
C LYS A 35 -2.26 0.40 1.86
N ILE A 36 -1.50 1.48 1.92
CA ILE A 36 -1.94 2.81 1.48
C ILE A 36 -2.31 2.79 -0.02
N PHE A 37 -1.44 2.23 -0.85
CA PHE A 37 -1.64 2.22 -2.30
C PHE A 37 -2.69 1.18 -2.73
N ASN A 38 -2.77 0.04 -2.04
CA ASN A 38 -3.84 -0.93 -2.22
C ASN A 38 -5.20 -0.26 -1.97
N ALA A 39 -5.31 0.48 -0.86
CA ALA A 39 -6.51 1.23 -0.51
C ALA A 39 -6.85 2.31 -1.54
N LEU A 40 -5.85 3.08 -1.96
CA LEU A 40 -6.05 4.16 -2.94
C LEU A 40 -6.55 3.61 -4.27
N ILE A 41 -5.96 2.52 -4.76
CA ILE A 41 -6.37 1.86 -6.00
C ILE A 41 -7.81 1.37 -5.90
N ALA A 42 -8.17 0.76 -4.77
CA ALA A 42 -9.53 0.27 -4.53
C ALA A 42 -10.55 1.41 -4.53
N LEU A 43 -10.23 2.51 -3.87
CA LEU A 43 -11.11 3.68 -3.82
C LEU A 43 -11.28 4.31 -5.20
N ASP A 44 -10.18 4.46 -5.94
CA ASP A 44 -10.22 5.13 -7.25
C ASP A 44 -10.98 4.32 -8.30
N ASN A 45 -10.98 3.00 -8.18
CA ASN A 45 -11.66 2.11 -9.13
C ASN A 45 -13.07 1.71 -8.66
N GLY A 46 -13.57 2.30 -7.58
CA GLY A 46 -14.93 2.05 -7.11
C GLY A 46 -15.13 0.68 -6.47
N VAL A 47 -14.05 -0.03 -6.13
CA VAL A 47 -14.13 -1.33 -5.44
C VAL A 47 -14.73 -1.16 -4.05
N ILE A 48 -14.37 -0.07 -3.39
CA ILE A 48 -15.01 0.41 -2.16
C ILE A 48 -15.33 1.89 -2.34
N LYS A 49 -16.37 2.38 -1.68
CA LYS A 49 -16.80 3.78 -1.83
C LYS A 49 -16.12 4.73 -0.84
N ASP A 50 -15.77 4.23 0.35
CA ASP A 50 -15.14 5.04 1.40
C ASP A 50 -14.39 4.14 2.40
N THR A 51 -13.76 4.75 3.39
CA THR A 51 -12.95 4.04 4.39
C THR A 51 -13.79 3.27 5.41
N LYS A 52 -15.10 3.47 5.43
CA LYS A 52 -16.02 2.84 6.39
C LYS A 52 -16.81 1.67 5.83
N GLU A 53 -16.83 1.52 4.51
CA GLU A 53 -17.54 0.40 3.87
C GLU A 53 -16.91 -0.92 4.29
N ILE A 54 -17.76 -1.87 4.75
CA ILE A 54 -17.31 -3.23 5.07
C ILE A 54 -17.12 -4.00 3.76
N PHE A 55 -15.89 -4.38 3.47
CA PHE A 55 -15.57 -5.13 2.26
C PHE A 55 -15.06 -6.55 2.54
N TYR A 56 -14.62 -6.80 3.76
CA TYR A 56 -14.14 -8.12 4.18
C TYR A 56 -15.12 -8.70 5.18
N HIS A 57 -15.64 -9.89 4.88
CA HIS A 57 -16.56 -10.61 5.74
C HIS A 57 -15.88 -11.89 6.23
N TYR A 58 -15.60 -11.94 7.53
CA TYR A 58 -14.95 -13.10 8.15
C TYR A 58 -15.92 -14.31 8.12
N LYS A 59 -15.44 -15.44 7.58
CA LYS A 59 -16.27 -16.64 7.39
C LYS A 59 -15.72 -17.86 8.14
N GLY A 60 -14.92 -17.65 9.17
CA GLY A 60 -14.36 -18.73 9.97
C GLY A 60 -13.06 -19.30 9.46
N GLU A 61 -12.44 -18.69 8.45
CA GLU A 61 -11.14 -19.11 7.92
C GLU A 61 -10.04 -18.99 8.96
N LYS A 62 -9.01 -19.84 8.81
CA LYS A 62 -7.87 -19.81 9.71
C LYS A 62 -7.05 -18.53 9.47
N VAL A 63 -6.82 -17.76 10.54
CA VAL A 63 -6.04 -16.53 10.48
C VAL A 63 -4.97 -16.53 11.55
N PHE A 64 -3.89 -15.76 11.33
CA PHE A 64 -2.73 -15.72 12.20
C PHE A 64 -3.02 -15.08 13.57
N LEU A 65 -3.83 -14.00 13.60
CA LEU A 65 -4.14 -13.28 14.83
C LEU A 65 -5.64 -13.40 15.17
N PRO A 66 -5.99 -13.61 16.46
CA PRO A 66 -7.41 -13.63 16.87
C PRO A 66 -8.14 -12.34 16.53
N SER A 67 -7.48 -11.19 16.58
CA SER A 67 -8.08 -9.89 16.23
C SER A 67 -8.53 -9.79 14.78
N TRP A 68 -8.08 -10.72 13.92
CA TRP A 68 -8.46 -10.77 12.50
C TRP A 68 -9.74 -11.56 12.26
N LYS A 69 -10.29 -12.20 13.29
CA LYS A 69 -11.53 -13.00 13.21
C LYS A 69 -12.76 -12.10 13.25
N GLN A 70 -12.83 -11.14 12.32
CA GLN A 70 -13.96 -10.21 12.25
C GLN A 70 -13.99 -9.49 10.90
N ASP A 71 -15.16 -8.97 10.59
CA ASP A 71 -15.35 -8.17 9.38
C ASP A 71 -14.50 -6.90 9.41
N ALA A 72 -14.21 -6.36 8.25
CA ALA A 72 -13.35 -5.18 8.17
C ALA A 72 -13.80 -4.18 7.11
N SER A 73 -13.75 -2.92 7.50
CA SER A 73 -13.65 -1.78 6.60
C SER A 73 -12.17 -1.43 6.42
N LEU A 74 -11.86 -0.51 5.52
CA LEU A 74 -10.49 -0.05 5.33
C LEU A 74 -9.90 0.50 6.62
N SER A 75 -10.67 1.36 7.30
CA SER A 75 -10.26 1.98 8.56
C SER A 75 -9.92 0.94 9.63
N SER A 76 -10.77 -0.06 9.83
CA SER A 76 -10.52 -1.09 10.84
C SER A 76 -9.41 -2.05 10.43
N ALA A 77 -9.31 -2.40 9.15
CA ALA A 77 -8.26 -3.29 8.65
C ALA A 77 -6.87 -2.68 8.82
N ILE A 78 -6.73 -1.37 8.60
CA ILE A 78 -5.46 -0.66 8.81
C ILE A 78 -5.08 -0.70 10.30
N LYS A 79 -6.03 -0.37 11.18
CA LYS A 79 -5.79 -0.38 12.62
C LYS A 79 -5.33 -1.73 13.15
N ARG A 80 -5.90 -2.81 12.61
CA ARG A 80 -5.56 -4.18 13.02
C ARG A 80 -4.43 -4.80 12.21
N SER A 81 -3.91 -4.08 11.22
CA SER A 81 -2.97 -4.64 10.23
C SER A 81 -3.48 -5.96 9.65
N GLN A 82 -4.76 -6.01 9.31
CA GLN A 82 -5.49 -7.23 8.97
C GLN A 82 -5.15 -7.69 7.55
N VAL A 83 -4.09 -8.47 7.42
CA VAL A 83 -3.59 -8.95 6.12
C VAL A 83 -4.67 -9.66 5.30
N PRO A 84 -5.49 -10.58 5.85
CA PRO A 84 -6.53 -11.23 5.05
C PRO A 84 -7.49 -10.25 4.37
N ALA A 85 -7.82 -9.14 5.03
CA ALA A 85 -8.69 -8.13 4.45
C ALA A 85 -8.03 -7.46 3.24
N PHE A 86 -6.74 -7.14 3.32
CA PHE A 86 -6.01 -6.55 2.20
C PHE A 86 -5.80 -7.52 1.05
N LYS A 87 -5.65 -8.81 1.32
CA LYS A 87 -5.62 -9.83 0.28
C LYS A 87 -6.95 -9.88 -0.47
N GLU A 88 -8.06 -9.85 0.26
CA GLU A 88 -9.40 -9.81 -0.35
C GLU A 88 -9.60 -8.54 -1.17
N LEU A 89 -9.15 -7.40 -0.66
CA LEU A 89 -9.23 -6.13 -1.37
C LEU A 89 -8.48 -6.20 -2.71
N ALA A 90 -7.26 -6.73 -2.69
CA ALA A 90 -6.46 -6.91 -3.91
C ALA A 90 -7.15 -7.83 -4.92
N ARG A 91 -7.75 -8.94 -4.44
CA ARG A 91 -8.50 -9.84 -5.31
C ARG A 91 -9.69 -9.13 -5.97
N LYS A 92 -10.38 -8.26 -5.23
CA LYS A 92 -11.51 -7.48 -5.74
C LYS A 92 -11.07 -6.45 -6.77
N ILE A 93 -9.90 -5.84 -6.59
CA ILE A 93 -9.31 -4.94 -7.59
C ILE A 93 -9.02 -5.70 -8.88
N GLY A 94 -8.43 -6.89 -8.75
CA GLY A 94 -8.09 -7.73 -9.89
C GLY A 94 -6.72 -7.42 -10.48
N LEU A 95 -6.17 -8.41 -11.16
CA LEU A 95 -4.81 -8.35 -11.69
C LEU A 95 -4.61 -7.23 -12.71
N LYS A 96 -5.53 -7.11 -13.66
CA LYS A 96 -5.42 -6.11 -14.73
C LYS A 96 -5.42 -4.69 -14.17
N THR A 97 -6.41 -4.36 -13.34
CA THR A 97 -6.53 -3.02 -12.74
C THR A 97 -5.35 -2.72 -11.84
N MET A 98 -4.91 -3.70 -11.06
CA MET A 98 -3.74 -3.54 -10.18
C MET A 98 -2.49 -3.25 -11.01
N GLN A 99 -2.25 -4.01 -12.06
CA GLN A 99 -1.07 -3.81 -12.93
C GLN A 99 -1.09 -2.43 -13.60
N GLU A 100 -2.23 -2.02 -14.13
CA GLU A 100 -2.38 -0.70 -14.74
C GLU A 100 -2.11 0.41 -13.74
N SER A 101 -2.60 0.25 -12.52
CA SER A 101 -2.43 1.24 -11.45
C SER A 101 -0.98 1.35 -11.00
N LEU A 102 -0.29 0.23 -10.82
CA LEU A 102 1.14 0.23 -10.47
C LEU A 102 1.97 0.89 -11.57
N ASN A 103 1.62 0.65 -12.84
CA ASN A 103 2.30 1.28 -13.97
C ASN A 103 2.08 2.81 -13.98
N LYS A 104 0.85 3.25 -13.73
CA LYS A 104 0.52 4.68 -13.65
C LYS A 104 1.28 5.38 -12.55
N LEU A 105 1.46 4.71 -11.41
CA LEU A 105 2.18 5.25 -10.26
C LEU A 105 3.68 5.24 -10.46
N SER A 106 4.20 4.48 -11.42
CA SER A 106 5.62 4.14 -11.49
C SER A 106 6.10 3.55 -10.17
N TYR A 107 5.32 2.63 -9.63
CA TYR A 107 5.54 2.01 -8.33
C TYR A 107 6.63 0.95 -8.44
N GLY A 108 7.85 1.27 -7.99
CA GLY A 108 8.96 0.33 -7.97
C GLY A 108 9.14 -0.39 -9.30
N ASN A 109 9.29 -1.71 -9.25
CA ASN A 109 9.41 -2.55 -10.46
C ASN A 109 8.06 -2.95 -11.06
N ALA A 110 6.96 -2.60 -10.41
CA ALA A 110 5.58 -2.88 -10.83
C ALA A 110 5.31 -4.36 -11.15
N LYS A 111 6.01 -5.29 -10.47
CA LYS A 111 5.85 -6.74 -10.71
C LYS A 111 4.80 -7.34 -9.80
N ILE A 112 3.90 -8.12 -10.39
CA ILE A 112 2.87 -8.86 -9.67
C ILE A 112 3.06 -10.36 -9.95
N SER A 113 3.42 -11.13 -8.92
CA SER A 113 3.49 -12.60 -9.00
C SER A 113 2.08 -13.20 -8.86
N LYS A 114 1.45 -12.96 -7.72
CA LYS A 114 0.07 -13.36 -7.42
C LYS A 114 -0.67 -12.16 -6.84
N ILE A 115 -1.92 -12.00 -7.23
CA ILE A 115 -2.72 -10.82 -6.86
C ILE A 115 -2.84 -10.63 -5.32
N ASP A 116 -2.75 -11.69 -4.56
CA ASP A 116 -2.93 -11.63 -3.11
C ASP A 116 -1.65 -11.78 -2.29
N THR A 117 -0.47 -11.85 -2.93
CA THR A 117 0.81 -11.98 -2.21
C THR A 117 1.94 -11.12 -2.76
N PHE A 118 1.78 -10.48 -3.91
CA PHE A 118 2.88 -9.84 -4.63
C PHE A 118 3.64 -8.78 -3.81
N TRP A 119 2.98 -8.11 -2.86
CA TRP A 119 3.63 -7.12 -2.00
C TRP A 119 4.35 -7.74 -0.80
N LEU A 120 4.21 -9.06 -0.60
CA LEU A 120 4.78 -9.81 0.52
C LEU A 120 5.88 -10.78 0.10
N ASP A 121 5.90 -11.21 -1.17
CA ASP A 121 6.73 -12.33 -1.65
C ASP A 121 7.99 -11.89 -2.41
N ASN A 122 8.37 -10.63 -2.30
CA ASN A 122 9.53 -10.03 -2.97
C ASN A 122 9.41 -9.87 -4.49
N SER A 123 8.27 -10.17 -5.10
CA SER A 123 8.09 -9.90 -6.54
C SER A 123 7.96 -8.40 -6.79
N LEU A 124 7.08 -7.72 -6.05
CA LEU A 124 7.00 -6.26 -6.09
C LEU A 124 8.08 -5.68 -5.18
N GLN A 125 8.88 -4.77 -5.74
CA GLN A 125 9.94 -4.12 -4.99
C GLN A 125 9.91 -2.62 -5.23
N ILE A 126 10.20 -1.85 -4.20
CA ILE A 126 10.23 -0.39 -4.26
C ILE A 126 11.33 0.13 -3.34
N SER A 127 11.93 1.25 -3.70
CA SER A 127 12.93 1.90 -2.85
C SER A 127 12.27 2.85 -1.85
N ALA A 128 12.94 3.13 -0.76
CA ALA A 128 12.47 4.13 0.21
C ALA A 128 12.33 5.50 -0.47
N LYS A 129 13.24 5.85 -1.37
CA LYS A 129 13.16 7.11 -2.13
C LYS A 129 11.91 7.16 -3.00
N ASN A 130 11.61 6.10 -3.75
CA ASN A 130 10.41 6.03 -4.59
C ASN A 130 9.13 6.15 -3.73
N GLN A 131 9.09 5.49 -2.58
CA GLN A 131 7.97 5.60 -1.65
C GLN A 131 7.80 7.02 -1.13
N ALA A 132 8.88 7.68 -0.74
CA ALA A 132 8.85 9.07 -0.27
C ALA A 132 8.29 9.99 -1.36
N ASP A 133 8.72 9.81 -2.61
CA ASP A 133 8.22 10.59 -3.75
C ASP A 133 6.71 10.39 -3.94
N LEU A 134 6.25 9.14 -3.88
CA LEU A 134 4.82 8.82 -4.05
C LEU A 134 3.98 9.35 -2.90
N LEU A 135 4.44 9.23 -1.66
CA LEU A 135 3.73 9.75 -0.49
C LEU A 135 3.65 11.27 -0.52
N PHE A 136 4.71 11.94 -0.97
CA PHE A 136 4.68 13.39 -1.14
C PHE A 136 3.62 13.80 -2.18
N LYS A 137 3.60 13.14 -3.33
CA LYS A 137 2.58 13.38 -4.36
C LYS A 137 1.18 13.13 -3.84
N LEU A 138 0.99 12.10 -3.02
CA LEU A 138 -0.31 11.85 -2.37
C LEU A 138 -0.70 13.02 -1.49
N SER A 139 0.24 13.57 -0.70
CA SER A 139 -0.03 14.72 0.18
C SER A 139 -0.49 15.95 -0.60
N GLN A 140 -0.07 16.09 -1.85
CA GLN A 140 -0.40 17.20 -2.75
C GLN A 140 -1.56 16.87 -3.71
N ASN A 141 -2.19 15.70 -3.58
CA ASN A 141 -3.21 15.20 -4.51
C ASN A 141 -2.71 15.17 -5.96
N SER A 142 -1.42 14.87 -6.14
CA SER A 142 -0.74 14.90 -7.45
C SER A 142 -0.56 13.55 -8.09
N LEU A 143 -1.07 12.48 -7.48
CA LEU A 143 -1.05 11.15 -8.08
C LEU A 143 -2.09 11.05 -9.21
N PRO A 144 -1.92 10.11 -10.17
CA PRO A 144 -2.83 9.97 -11.31
C PRO A 144 -4.17 9.29 -10.94
N PHE A 145 -4.80 9.77 -9.87
CA PHE A 145 -6.08 9.31 -9.35
C PHE A 145 -6.94 10.51 -9.00
N SER A 146 -8.23 10.30 -8.76
CA SER A 146 -9.14 11.39 -8.41
C SER A 146 -8.73 12.05 -7.09
N ASN A 147 -8.99 13.34 -6.97
CA ASN A 147 -8.77 14.08 -5.72
C ASN A 147 -9.58 13.47 -4.58
N LYS A 148 -10.80 13.04 -4.86
CA LYS A 148 -11.67 12.39 -3.87
C LYS A 148 -11.01 11.14 -3.29
N SER A 149 -10.45 10.27 -4.14
CA SER A 149 -9.78 9.04 -3.70
C SER A 149 -8.55 9.35 -2.86
N GLN A 150 -7.74 10.32 -3.29
CA GLN A 150 -6.53 10.72 -2.56
C GLN A 150 -6.88 11.33 -1.20
N GLU A 151 -7.91 12.16 -1.12
CA GLU A 151 -8.39 12.71 0.15
C GLU A 151 -8.94 11.63 1.07
N GLU A 152 -9.71 10.69 0.54
CA GLU A 152 -10.32 9.61 1.33
C GLU A 152 -9.27 8.70 1.95
N VAL A 153 -8.23 8.32 1.20
CA VAL A 153 -7.18 7.42 1.73
C VAL A 153 -6.37 8.07 2.85
N LYS A 154 -6.29 9.40 2.88
CA LYS A 154 -5.55 10.14 3.92
C LYS A 154 -6.31 10.19 5.26
N LYS A 155 -7.57 9.84 5.26
CA LYS A 155 -8.35 9.75 6.50
C LYS A 155 -7.98 8.46 7.27
#